data_bcc31d634ca73e29c41e79d7510d89c9
#
_entry.id   bcc31d634ca73e29c41e79d7510d89c9
#
_cell.length_a   1.000
_cell.length_b   1.000
_cell.length_c   1.000
_cell.angle_alpha   90.00
_cell.angle_beta   90.00
_cell.angle_gamma   90.00
#
_symmetry.space_group_name_H-M   'P 1'
#
loop_
_entity.id
_entity.type
_entity.pdbx_description
1 polymer ?
#
loop_
_entity_poly.entity_id
_entity_poly.type
_entity_poly.pdbx_seq_one_letter_code
_entity_poly.pdbx_strand_id
1 'polypeptide(L)'
;MKMKFLTCVPLVLVANIAFASEVKPSFECTKASGEVESLICHDQTLVKLDLQMEGLYKKVLSTMPESALANFKASQRGWIKGRNDCWKSVDVYQCTKNSYALQTESLAQIGRLFVNDKPTYYRCSGGVHPAVAVRFYQFNDQSKAILQYGTDSELLDAAVSASGAKYTSDTASFWSHKKTASVQVGRDSLSCNLVAEKPSPMISALGVTRLQQAEILGIGEDNEPKRLWRGQWGENWQSTSTSNGTEGYYKVSLTFAGNLVAYGNVMNNKQTQAAVITDFQTSGSGRFSYLSLFDEQLDSYGYGEANNVATALIGDRIQVIDLYVESPFIVVKSIQAGKQDPMCCGGDLVTQFWQYQGGKLVQDDSKLQRSRISLDVLAGKTWYLMEKGPLPASKTTPIGSTLMFDEGQFVGSTGCNRYSSKVQSSEGKTDIKLSTIATTRKACRSDESRQQEKQFLKALAKVERYGFYAGQLYLYLEESAESKVMVFKPTD
;
A
#
# COMPACT_ATOMS: atom_id res chain seq x y z
N MET A 1 -7.12 -39.96 72.41
CA MET A 1 -7.41 -38.82 71.53
C MET A 1 -6.15 -38.56 70.68
N LYS A 2 -6.08 -39.12 69.43
CA LYS A 2 -4.89 -39.00 68.55
C LYS A 2 -5.23 -37.99 67.43
N MET A 3 -4.60 -36.88 67.51
CA MET A 3 -4.69 -35.80 66.52
C MET A 3 -3.82 -36.14 65.28
N LYS A 4 -4.46 -36.31 64.09
CA LYS A 4 -3.76 -36.49 62.81
C LYS A 4 -3.48 -35.14 62.23
N PHE A 5 -2.19 -34.78 62.04
CA PHE A 5 -1.77 -33.64 61.24
C PHE A 5 -1.90 -34.00 59.81
N LEU A 6 -2.70 -33.17 59.04
CA LEU A 6 -2.82 -33.24 57.63
C LEU A 6 -1.75 -32.28 57.02
N THR A 7 -0.75 -32.84 56.39
CA THR A 7 0.25 -32.06 55.62
C THR A 7 -0.33 -31.68 54.26
N CYS A 8 -0.59 -30.37 54.04
CA CYS A 8 -0.88 -29.81 52.73
C CYS A 8 0.42 -29.72 51.90
N VAL A 9 0.49 -30.44 50.80
CA VAL A 9 1.54 -30.31 49.81
C VAL A 9 1.06 -29.25 48.78
N PRO A 10 1.79 -28.17 48.54
CA PRO A 10 1.40 -27.21 47.49
C PRO A 10 1.67 -27.81 46.10
N LEU A 11 0.63 -27.93 45.33
CA LEU A 11 0.71 -28.27 43.89
C LEU A 11 1.29 -27.07 43.12
N VAL A 12 2.55 -27.13 42.76
CA VAL A 12 3.18 -26.15 41.91
C VAL A 12 2.74 -26.42 40.46
N LEU A 13 1.78 -25.62 39.96
CA LEU A 13 1.44 -25.58 38.54
C LEU A 13 2.63 -24.95 37.78
N VAL A 14 3.42 -25.78 37.15
CA VAL A 14 4.42 -25.32 36.17
C VAL A 14 3.65 -24.96 34.89
N ALA A 15 3.37 -23.68 34.72
CA ALA A 15 2.87 -23.14 33.44
C ALA A 15 3.97 -23.29 32.39
N ASN A 16 3.84 -24.22 31.46
CA ASN A 16 4.66 -24.32 30.28
C ASN A 16 4.37 -23.08 29.41
N ILE A 17 5.19 -22.05 29.53
CA ILE A 17 5.21 -20.92 28.60
C ILE A 17 5.85 -21.45 27.33
N ALA A 18 5.05 -21.83 26.36
CA ALA A 18 5.51 -22.09 24.99
C ALA A 18 6.02 -20.73 24.43
N PHE A 19 7.33 -20.55 24.41
CA PHE A 19 7.95 -19.50 23.62
C PHE A 19 7.62 -19.81 22.15
N ALA A 20 6.74 -19.03 21.54
CA ALA A 20 6.61 -19.03 20.10
C ALA A 20 7.97 -18.56 19.55
N SER A 21 8.77 -19.47 19.01
CA SER A 21 10.03 -19.13 18.37
C SER A 21 9.74 -18.17 17.22
N GLU A 22 10.41 -17.05 17.20
CA GLU A 22 10.35 -16.10 16.09
C GLU A 22 10.74 -16.85 14.81
N VAL A 23 9.82 -16.87 13.84
CA VAL A 23 10.04 -17.57 12.57
C VAL A 23 11.05 -16.76 11.77
N LYS A 24 12.19 -17.36 11.42
CA LYS A 24 13.28 -16.74 10.67
C LYS A 24 13.27 -17.20 9.21
N PRO A 25 13.75 -16.40 8.26
CA PRO A 25 13.89 -16.81 6.87
C PRO A 25 14.92 -17.94 6.71
N SER A 26 15.01 -18.49 5.51
CA SER A 26 15.93 -19.61 5.17
C SER A 26 17.42 -19.24 5.25
N PHE A 27 17.74 -17.97 5.41
CA PHE A 27 19.10 -17.44 5.52
C PHE A 27 19.33 -16.67 6.83
N GLU A 28 20.60 -16.48 7.19
CA GLU A 28 20.99 -15.79 8.42
C GLU A 28 20.82 -14.27 8.27
N CYS A 29 19.90 -13.66 9.01
CA CYS A 29 19.65 -12.23 8.98
C CYS A 29 20.85 -11.37 9.42
N THR A 30 21.77 -11.91 10.18
CA THR A 30 23.04 -11.24 10.53
C THR A 30 23.97 -11.05 9.33
N LYS A 31 23.77 -11.81 8.26
CA LYS A 31 24.50 -11.74 6.99
C LYS A 31 23.70 -11.06 5.89
N ALA A 32 22.50 -10.58 6.20
CA ALA A 32 21.66 -9.89 5.23
C ALA A 32 22.41 -8.67 4.67
N SER A 33 22.46 -8.60 3.34
CA SER A 33 23.12 -7.51 2.62
C SER A 33 22.12 -6.80 1.71
N GLY A 34 21.97 -5.50 1.90
CA GLY A 34 21.05 -4.68 1.10
C GLY A 34 19.61 -4.64 1.62
N GLU A 35 18.82 -3.79 0.95
CA GLU A 35 17.48 -3.42 1.40
C GLU A 35 16.49 -4.61 1.37
N VAL A 36 16.53 -5.43 0.32
CA VAL A 36 15.59 -6.54 0.14
C VAL A 36 15.78 -7.65 1.18
N GLU A 37 17.00 -8.06 1.45
CA GLU A 37 17.26 -9.09 2.47
C GLU A 37 16.93 -8.58 3.87
N SER A 38 17.22 -7.31 4.14
CA SER A 38 16.80 -6.65 5.38
C SER A 38 15.27 -6.63 5.50
N LEU A 39 14.56 -6.29 4.42
CA LEU A 39 13.10 -6.27 4.39
C LEU A 39 12.52 -7.67 4.68
N ILE A 40 13.08 -8.72 4.04
CA ILE A 40 12.64 -10.11 4.28
C ILE A 40 12.83 -10.49 5.75
N CYS A 41 13.94 -10.11 6.37
CA CYS A 41 14.22 -10.44 7.76
C CYS A 41 13.24 -9.81 8.77
N HIS A 42 12.65 -8.67 8.42
CA HIS A 42 11.79 -7.91 9.35
C HIS A 42 10.29 -8.03 9.03
N ASP A 43 9.92 -8.63 7.90
CA ASP A 43 8.52 -8.81 7.52
C ASP A 43 8.11 -10.29 7.60
N GLN A 44 7.17 -10.60 8.48
CA GLN A 44 6.74 -11.98 8.73
C GLN A 44 6.04 -12.62 7.52
N THR A 45 5.44 -11.83 6.64
CA THR A 45 4.83 -12.34 5.40
C THR A 45 5.94 -12.77 4.45
N LEU A 46 6.97 -11.95 4.27
CA LEU A 46 8.11 -12.29 3.42
C LEU A 46 8.93 -13.46 3.99
N VAL A 47 9.07 -13.55 5.33
CA VAL A 47 9.68 -14.73 5.99
C VAL A 47 8.91 -16.00 5.63
N LYS A 48 7.57 -15.99 5.71
CA LYS A 48 6.76 -17.16 5.33
C LYS A 48 6.93 -17.54 3.87
N LEU A 49 6.95 -16.55 2.98
CA LEU A 49 7.16 -16.76 1.55
C LEU A 49 8.55 -17.35 1.26
N ASP A 50 9.56 -16.85 1.94
CA ASP A 50 10.94 -17.36 1.84
C ASP A 50 11.04 -18.83 2.26
N LEU A 51 10.48 -19.18 3.41
CA LEU A 51 10.46 -20.56 3.91
C LEU A 51 9.63 -21.49 3.01
N GLN A 52 8.53 -21.02 2.45
CA GLN A 52 7.72 -21.79 1.50
C GLN A 52 8.50 -22.06 0.21
N MET A 53 9.13 -21.04 -0.35
CA MET A 53 9.97 -21.17 -1.55
C MET A 53 11.15 -22.13 -1.29
N GLU A 54 11.84 -21.97 -0.17
CA GLU A 54 12.97 -22.84 0.21
C GLU A 54 12.54 -24.29 0.40
N GLY A 55 11.36 -24.53 1.00
CA GLY A 55 10.79 -25.89 1.12
C GLY A 55 10.52 -26.53 -0.24
N LEU A 56 9.95 -25.75 -1.19
CA LEU A 56 9.74 -26.20 -2.56
C LEU A 56 11.08 -26.48 -3.29
N TYR A 57 12.04 -25.56 -3.14
CA TYR A 57 13.38 -25.75 -3.72
C TYR A 57 14.03 -27.02 -3.24
N LYS A 58 14.02 -27.30 -1.94
CA LYS A 58 14.57 -28.54 -1.36
C LYS A 58 13.84 -29.78 -1.87
N LYS A 59 12.51 -29.74 -1.98
CA LYS A 59 11.71 -30.84 -2.51
C LYS A 59 12.07 -31.15 -3.97
N VAL A 60 12.15 -30.11 -4.81
CA VAL A 60 12.55 -30.26 -6.21
C VAL A 60 14.00 -30.77 -6.32
N LEU A 61 14.90 -30.18 -5.51
CA LEU A 61 16.31 -30.60 -5.50
C LEU A 61 16.50 -32.07 -5.16
N SER A 62 15.71 -32.61 -4.24
CA SER A 62 15.79 -34.04 -3.84
C SER A 62 15.33 -35.04 -4.92
N THR A 63 14.56 -34.54 -5.90
CA THR A 63 14.06 -35.39 -7.03
C THR A 63 14.78 -35.10 -8.34
N MET A 64 15.72 -34.14 -8.35
CA MET A 64 16.42 -33.70 -9.55
C MET A 64 17.48 -34.72 -9.98
N PRO A 65 17.56 -35.10 -11.28
CA PRO A 65 18.66 -35.91 -11.79
C PRO A 65 20.01 -35.22 -11.59
N GLU A 66 21.07 -36.00 -11.31
CA GLU A 66 22.41 -35.47 -11.06
C GLU A 66 22.93 -34.59 -12.19
N SER A 67 22.64 -34.95 -13.44
CA SER A 67 23.02 -34.17 -14.63
C SER A 67 22.41 -32.78 -14.70
N ALA A 68 21.28 -32.52 -14.00
CA ALA A 68 20.60 -31.24 -13.98
C ALA A 68 20.91 -30.40 -12.73
N LEU A 69 21.49 -30.99 -11.68
CA LEU A 69 21.69 -30.33 -10.37
C LEU A 69 22.53 -29.06 -10.46
N ALA A 70 23.60 -29.03 -11.23
CA ALA A 70 24.48 -27.87 -11.34
C ALA A 70 23.75 -26.67 -11.93
N ASN A 71 22.99 -26.88 -13.01
CA ASN A 71 22.20 -25.83 -13.68
C ASN A 71 21.04 -25.35 -12.79
N PHE A 72 20.37 -26.27 -12.12
CA PHE A 72 19.26 -25.91 -11.22
C PHE A 72 19.75 -25.05 -10.05
N LYS A 73 20.87 -25.43 -9.40
CA LYS A 73 21.49 -24.61 -8.34
C LYS A 73 21.94 -23.24 -8.86
N ALA A 74 22.46 -23.19 -10.10
CA ALA A 74 22.86 -21.92 -10.73
C ALA A 74 21.64 -21.03 -11.00
N SER A 75 20.53 -21.59 -11.47
CA SER A 75 19.27 -20.88 -11.67
C SER A 75 18.74 -20.28 -10.37
N GLN A 76 18.77 -21.05 -9.27
CA GLN A 76 18.34 -20.53 -7.95
C GLN A 76 19.21 -19.37 -7.48
N ARG A 77 20.54 -19.45 -7.65
CA ARG A 77 21.42 -18.30 -7.34
C ARG A 77 21.14 -17.08 -8.21
N GLY A 78 20.82 -17.32 -9.49
CA GLY A 78 20.41 -16.25 -10.41
C GLY A 78 19.12 -15.57 -9.95
N TRP A 79 18.12 -16.35 -9.53
CA TRP A 79 16.89 -15.84 -9.00
C TRP A 79 17.09 -15.02 -7.71
N ILE A 80 17.91 -15.48 -6.76
CA ILE A 80 18.23 -14.71 -5.52
C ILE A 80 18.77 -13.33 -5.88
N LYS A 81 19.67 -13.25 -6.87
CA LYS A 81 20.20 -11.94 -7.33
C LYS A 81 19.10 -11.07 -7.93
N GLY A 82 18.24 -11.65 -8.79
CA GLY A 82 17.11 -10.94 -9.40
C GLY A 82 16.09 -10.45 -8.36
N ARG A 83 15.76 -11.29 -7.35
CA ARG A 83 14.92 -10.86 -6.22
C ARG A 83 15.55 -9.68 -5.47
N ASN A 84 16.83 -9.75 -5.21
CA ASN A 84 17.53 -8.66 -4.51
C ASN A 84 17.57 -7.37 -5.34
N ASP A 85 17.46 -7.43 -6.68
CA ASP A 85 17.33 -6.25 -7.55
C ASP A 85 16.01 -5.49 -7.37
N CYS A 86 15.05 -6.02 -6.62
CA CYS A 86 13.81 -5.33 -6.27
C CYS A 86 14.04 -4.00 -5.52
N TRP A 87 15.22 -3.77 -4.96
CA TRP A 87 15.57 -2.45 -4.39
C TRP A 87 15.47 -1.31 -5.42
N LYS A 88 15.53 -1.63 -6.71
CA LYS A 88 15.37 -0.67 -7.83
C LYS A 88 13.90 -0.36 -8.12
N SER A 89 12.97 -1.12 -7.56
CA SER A 89 11.53 -0.94 -7.80
C SER A 89 10.97 0.23 -6.99
N VAL A 90 9.91 0.83 -7.51
CA VAL A 90 9.13 1.86 -6.79
C VAL A 90 8.48 1.26 -5.54
N ASP A 91 8.00 0.02 -5.65
CA ASP A 91 7.46 -0.76 -4.53
C ASP A 91 8.33 -2.00 -4.33
N VAL A 92 9.29 -1.87 -3.42
CA VAL A 92 10.25 -2.95 -3.07
C VAL A 92 9.52 -4.15 -2.48
N TYR A 93 8.50 -3.90 -1.65
CA TYR A 93 7.75 -4.96 -0.99
C TYR A 93 6.96 -5.79 -2.01
N GLN A 94 6.17 -5.14 -2.86
CA GLN A 94 5.37 -5.83 -3.87
C GLN A 94 6.25 -6.55 -4.91
N CYS A 95 7.34 -5.92 -5.36
CA CYS A 95 8.33 -6.56 -6.23
C CYS A 95 8.89 -7.84 -5.59
N THR A 96 9.24 -7.80 -4.30
CA THR A 96 9.76 -8.95 -3.57
C THR A 96 8.71 -10.07 -3.46
N LYS A 97 7.47 -9.73 -3.12
CA LYS A 97 6.35 -10.70 -3.10
C LYS A 97 6.15 -11.36 -4.46
N ASN A 98 6.10 -10.55 -5.54
CA ASN A 98 5.96 -11.05 -6.90
C ASN A 98 7.11 -12.00 -7.28
N SER A 99 8.34 -11.66 -6.89
CA SER A 99 9.51 -12.52 -7.14
C SER A 99 9.35 -13.88 -6.47
N TYR A 100 8.86 -13.92 -5.23
CA TYR A 100 8.56 -15.19 -4.55
C TYR A 100 7.44 -15.97 -5.24
N ALA A 101 6.36 -15.29 -5.65
CA ALA A 101 5.25 -15.94 -6.34
C ALA A 101 5.68 -16.59 -7.65
N LEU A 102 6.45 -15.87 -8.47
CA LEU A 102 6.98 -16.37 -9.74
C LEU A 102 7.97 -17.54 -9.55
N GLN A 103 8.84 -17.47 -8.52
CA GLN A 103 9.76 -18.57 -8.22
C GLN A 103 9.01 -19.79 -7.71
N THR A 104 8.00 -19.60 -6.87
CA THR A 104 7.14 -20.69 -6.39
C THR A 104 6.43 -21.37 -7.55
N GLU A 105 5.90 -20.58 -8.50
CA GLU A 105 5.28 -21.11 -9.72
C GLU A 105 6.26 -21.94 -10.54
N SER A 106 7.47 -21.41 -10.77
CA SER A 106 8.54 -22.13 -11.50
C SER A 106 8.92 -23.44 -10.81
N LEU A 107 9.13 -23.41 -9.49
CA LEU A 107 9.48 -24.62 -8.71
C LEU A 107 8.33 -25.63 -8.69
N ALA A 108 7.07 -25.18 -8.56
CA ALA A 108 5.91 -26.06 -8.62
C ALA A 108 5.74 -26.71 -10.00
N GLN A 109 6.06 -25.98 -11.08
CA GLN A 109 6.08 -26.50 -12.44
C GLN A 109 7.16 -27.58 -12.60
N ILE A 110 8.39 -27.30 -12.20
CA ILE A 110 9.52 -28.25 -12.26
C ILE A 110 9.21 -29.50 -11.43
N GLY A 111 8.65 -29.32 -10.23
CA GLY A 111 8.27 -30.41 -9.33
C GLY A 111 6.99 -31.14 -9.73
N ARG A 112 6.29 -30.70 -10.77
CA ARG A 112 4.98 -31.24 -11.20
C ARG A 112 3.94 -31.24 -10.07
N LEU A 113 3.89 -30.14 -9.28
CA LEU A 113 3.05 -30.02 -8.09
C LEU A 113 1.68 -29.39 -8.37
N PHE A 114 1.46 -28.83 -9.55
CA PHE A 114 0.16 -28.25 -9.91
C PHE A 114 -0.93 -29.31 -10.00
N VAL A 115 -2.11 -28.96 -9.53
CA VAL A 115 -3.31 -29.81 -9.61
C VAL A 115 -3.74 -29.98 -11.07
N ASN A 116 -3.60 -28.94 -11.89
CA ASN A 116 -3.88 -28.94 -13.32
C ASN A 116 -2.71 -28.34 -14.10
N ASP A 117 -2.47 -28.82 -15.32
CA ASP A 117 -1.39 -28.32 -16.18
C ASP A 117 -1.61 -26.87 -16.63
N LYS A 118 -2.86 -26.42 -16.71
CA LYS A 118 -3.20 -25.08 -17.17
C LYS A 118 -3.77 -24.23 -16.02
N PRO A 119 -3.51 -22.91 -16.01
CA PRO A 119 -4.20 -21.99 -15.13
C PRO A 119 -5.71 -22.00 -15.35
N THR A 120 -6.46 -21.71 -14.32
CA THR A 120 -7.90 -21.44 -14.40
C THR A 120 -8.09 -19.94 -14.60
N TYR A 121 -8.82 -19.56 -15.65
CA TYR A 121 -8.99 -18.17 -16.04
C TYR A 121 -10.37 -17.65 -15.69
N TYR A 122 -10.44 -16.39 -15.28
CA TYR A 122 -11.67 -15.70 -14.98
C TYR A 122 -11.66 -14.32 -15.65
N ARG A 123 -12.81 -13.93 -16.22
CA ARG A 123 -13.07 -12.56 -16.68
C ARG A 123 -13.81 -11.82 -15.57
N CYS A 124 -13.33 -10.65 -15.22
CA CYS A 124 -13.75 -9.90 -14.05
C CYS A 124 -14.40 -8.56 -14.41
N SER A 125 -15.20 -8.06 -13.46
CA SER A 125 -15.78 -6.72 -13.43
C SER A 125 -15.74 -6.16 -12.01
N GLY A 126 -15.90 -4.85 -11.84
CA GLY A 126 -15.92 -4.19 -10.54
C GLY A 126 -14.60 -3.56 -10.11
N GLY A 127 -13.51 -3.71 -10.89
CA GLY A 127 -12.21 -3.10 -10.60
C GLY A 127 -11.36 -2.98 -11.86
N VAL A 128 -10.11 -2.62 -11.69
CA VAL A 128 -9.17 -2.37 -12.78
C VAL A 128 -8.66 -3.63 -13.49
N HIS A 129 -8.78 -4.79 -12.86
CA HIS A 129 -8.28 -6.04 -13.42
C HIS A 129 -9.38 -6.75 -14.23
N PRO A 130 -9.33 -6.71 -15.60
CA PRO A 130 -10.38 -7.28 -16.44
C PRO A 130 -10.40 -8.82 -16.42
N ALA A 131 -9.32 -9.42 -15.96
CA ALA A 131 -9.17 -10.86 -15.84
C ALA A 131 -8.14 -11.24 -14.78
N VAL A 132 -8.32 -12.43 -14.21
CA VAL A 132 -7.34 -13.05 -13.32
C VAL A 132 -7.08 -14.49 -13.77
N ALA A 133 -5.88 -14.99 -13.47
CA ALA A 133 -5.54 -16.38 -13.61
C ALA A 133 -5.19 -16.98 -12.24
N VAL A 134 -5.63 -18.20 -12.00
CA VAL A 134 -5.35 -18.89 -10.74
C VAL A 134 -4.76 -20.27 -11.04
N ARG A 135 -3.64 -20.58 -10.40
CA ARG A 135 -3.04 -21.92 -10.41
C ARG A 135 -3.07 -22.52 -9.03
N PHE A 136 -3.61 -23.73 -8.92
CA PHE A 136 -3.68 -24.45 -7.65
C PHE A 136 -2.55 -25.48 -7.60
N TYR A 137 -1.89 -25.60 -6.46
CA TYR A 137 -0.85 -26.59 -6.24
C TYR A 137 -0.94 -27.16 -4.83
N GLN A 138 -0.34 -28.36 -4.66
CA GLN A 138 -0.29 -29.07 -3.38
C GLN A 138 1.13 -29.01 -2.82
N PHE A 139 1.24 -28.57 -1.57
CA PHE A 139 2.52 -28.54 -0.89
C PHE A 139 2.32 -28.87 0.60
N ASN A 140 3.04 -29.91 1.09
CA ASN A 140 2.93 -30.42 2.46
C ASN A 140 1.47 -30.70 2.88
N ASP A 141 0.73 -31.42 2.03
CA ASP A 141 -0.69 -31.76 2.19
C ASP A 141 -1.65 -30.57 2.32
N GLN A 142 -1.18 -29.38 2.02
CA GLN A 142 -1.97 -28.17 1.97
C GLN A 142 -2.23 -27.73 0.53
N SER A 143 -3.48 -27.38 0.24
CA SER A 143 -3.83 -26.74 -1.02
C SER A 143 -3.46 -25.25 -0.95
N LYS A 144 -2.77 -24.77 -1.97
CA LYS A 144 -2.34 -23.38 -2.12
C LYS A 144 -2.71 -22.86 -3.50
N ALA A 145 -2.76 -21.55 -3.66
CA ALA A 145 -3.03 -20.93 -4.94
C ALA A 145 -2.02 -19.85 -5.28
N ILE A 146 -1.77 -19.66 -6.56
CA ILE A 146 -1.08 -18.49 -7.12
C ILE A 146 -2.13 -17.72 -7.89
N LEU A 147 -2.44 -16.51 -7.43
CA LEU A 147 -3.34 -15.56 -8.07
C LEU A 147 -2.52 -14.60 -8.91
N GLN A 148 -2.76 -14.56 -10.21
CA GLN A 148 -2.18 -13.59 -11.13
C GLN A 148 -3.23 -12.56 -11.53
N TYR A 149 -2.90 -11.29 -11.39
CA TYR A 149 -3.73 -10.15 -11.76
C TYR A 149 -2.85 -9.02 -12.32
N GLY A 150 -3.20 -8.53 -13.47
CA GLY A 150 -2.35 -7.56 -14.18
C GLY A 150 -0.93 -8.11 -14.41
N THR A 151 0.07 -7.37 -13.94
CA THR A 151 1.48 -7.78 -13.94
C THR A 151 1.92 -8.45 -12.64
N ASP A 152 1.02 -8.52 -11.65
CA ASP A 152 1.34 -8.97 -10.31
C ASP A 152 0.88 -10.41 -10.07
N SER A 153 1.53 -11.06 -9.13
CA SER A 153 1.18 -12.40 -8.69
C SER A 153 1.28 -12.50 -7.17
N GLU A 154 0.36 -13.23 -6.56
CA GLU A 154 0.32 -13.39 -5.12
C GLU A 154 0.09 -14.85 -4.71
N LEU A 155 0.79 -15.27 -3.64
CA LEU A 155 0.62 -16.59 -3.04
C LEU A 155 -0.49 -16.54 -1.99
N LEU A 156 -1.45 -17.44 -2.14
CA LEU A 156 -2.61 -17.54 -1.26
C LEU A 156 -2.61 -18.90 -0.54
N ASP A 157 -2.93 -18.89 0.73
CA ASP A 157 -3.17 -20.08 1.54
C ASP A 157 -4.65 -20.45 1.53
N ALA A 158 -4.96 -21.75 1.55
CA ALA A 158 -6.34 -22.22 1.67
C ALA A 158 -6.97 -21.71 2.97
N ALA A 159 -8.19 -21.21 2.88
CA ALA A 159 -8.95 -20.69 4.00
C ALA A 159 -10.30 -21.41 4.15
N VAL A 160 -10.83 -21.44 5.37
CA VAL A 160 -12.13 -22.03 5.66
C VAL A 160 -13.22 -21.22 4.96
N SER A 161 -14.13 -21.91 4.26
CA SER A 161 -15.32 -21.31 3.65
C SER A 161 -16.54 -22.20 3.83
N ALA A 162 -17.73 -21.60 3.88
CA ALA A 162 -18.99 -22.32 3.98
C ALA A 162 -19.34 -23.11 2.70
N SER A 163 -18.84 -22.64 1.54
CA SER A 163 -19.03 -23.29 0.24
C SER A 163 -17.96 -22.84 -0.74
N GLY A 164 -17.65 -23.68 -1.73
CA GLY A 164 -16.60 -23.39 -2.72
C GLY A 164 -15.18 -23.47 -2.14
N ALA A 165 -14.20 -22.94 -2.87
CA ALA A 165 -12.80 -22.94 -2.49
C ALA A 165 -12.35 -21.49 -2.24
N LYS A 166 -11.84 -21.22 -1.03
CA LYS A 166 -11.35 -19.91 -0.61
C LYS A 166 -9.86 -19.97 -0.32
N TYR A 167 -9.15 -18.98 -0.82
CA TYR A 167 -7.72 -18.80 -0.61
C TYR A 167 -7.47 -17.34 -0.24
N THR A 168 -6.56 -17.09 0.70
CA THR A 168 -6.29 -15.73 1.22
C THR A 168 -4.82 -15.49 1.48
N SER A 169 -4.41 -14.23 1.36
CA SER A 169 -3.18 -13.67 1.91
C SER A 169 -3.53 -12.46 2.76
N ASP A 170 -2.54 -11.69 3.18
CA ASP A 170 -2.75 -10.43 3.92
C ASP A 170 -3.34 -9.31 3.05
N THR A 171 -3.17 -9.39 1.71
CA THR A 171 -3.53 -8.33 0.76
C THR A 171 -4.47 -8.78 -0.35
N ALA A 172 -4.72 -10.09 -0.50
CA ALA A 172 -5.62 -10.58 -1.53
C ALA A 172 -6.44 -11.78 -1.05
N SER A 173 -7.59 -11.97 -1.69
CA SER A 173 -8.39 -13.17 -1.53
C SER A 173 -9.00 -13.63 -2.85
N PHE A 174 -9.14 -14.94 -2.99
CA PHE A 174 -9.84 -15.58 -4.08
C PHE A 174 -10.85 -16.57 -3.51
N TRP A 175 -12.12 -16.41 -3.85
CA TRP A 175 -13.19 -17.30 -3.41
C TRP A 175 -14.04 -17.72 -4.59
N SER A 176 -13.88 -18.98 -5.01
CA SER A 176 -14.63 -19.54 -6.14
C SER A 176 -15.86 -20.32 -5.68
N HIS A 177 -16.95 -20.16 -6.42
CA HIS A 177 -18.16 -20.93 -6.27
C HIS A 177 -18.70 -21.34 -7.64
N LYS A 178 -18.62 -22.61 -8.00
CA LYS A 178 -18.99 -23.14 -9.33
C LYS A 178 -18.26 -22.39 -10.46
N LYS A 179 -19.00 -21.62 -11.26
CA LYS A 179 -18.46 -20.87 -12.41
C LYS A 179 -18.14 -19.40 -12.11
N THR A 180 -18.27 -18.97 -10.86
CA THR A 180 -18.01 -17.60 -10.45
C THR A 180 -16.90 -17.56 -9.41
N ALA A 181 -16.26 -16.40 -9.27
CA ALA A 181 -15.35 -16.13 -8.18
C ALA A 181 -15.49 -14.66 -7.72
N SER A 182 -15.30 -14.45 -6.43
CA SER A 182 -15.05 -13.12 -5.87
C SER A 182 -13.57 -13.00 -5.60
N VAL A 183 -12.96 -11.92 -6.06
CA VAL A 183 -11.53 -11.67 -5.90
C VAL A 183 -11.36 -10.30 -5.26
N GLN A 184 -10.59 -10.24 -4.20
CA GLN A 184 -10.17 -8.99 -3.56
C GLN A 184 -8.67 -8.85 -3.78
N VAL A 185 -8.23 -7.68 -4.27
CA VAL A 185 -6.81 -7.34 -4.43
C VAL A 185 -6.62 -5.90 -3.98
N GLY A 186 -6.01 -5.71 -2.82
CA GLY A 186 -5.97 -4.41 -2.18
C GLY A 186 -7.39 -3.85 -1.99
N ARG A 187 -7.68 -2.71 -2.60
CA ARG A 187 -9.02 -2.07 -2.57
C ARG A 187 -9.98 -2.57 -3.63
N ASP A 188 -9.49 -3.28 -4.64
CA ASP A 188 -10.32 -3.74 -5.74
C ASP A 188 -11.11 -4.98 -5.36
N SER A 189 -12.43 -4.88 -5.46
CA SER A 189 -13.37 -5.99 -5.28
C SER A 189 -13.94 -6.41 -6.63
N LEU A 190 -13.55 -7.59 -7.10
CA LEU A 190 -13.86 -8.08 -8.43
C LEU A 190 -14.91 -9.18 -8.37
N SER A 191 -15.89 -9.09 -9.26
CA SER A 191 -16.85 -10.18 -9.56
C SER A 191 -16.43 -10.85 -10.86
N CYS A 192 -16.09 -12.13 -10.79
CA CYS A 192 -15.42 -12.84 -11.87
C CYS A 192 -16.22 -14.06 -12.33
N ASN A 193 -16.22 -14.33 -13.65
CA ASN A 193 -16.82 -15.50 -14.27
C ASN A 193 -15.74 -16.38 -14.90
N LEU A 194 -15.83 -17.69 -14.65
CA LEU A 194 -14.94 -18.70 -15.24
C LEU A 194 -15.02 -18.66 -16.77
N VAL A 195 -13.88 -18.68 -17.43
CA VAL A 195 -13.76 -18.76 -18.89
C VAL A 195 -12.84 -19.94 -19.28
N ALA A 196 -13.12 -20.54 -20.44
CA ALA A 196 -12.40 -21.72 -20.89
C ALA A 196 -10.99 -21.40 -21.40
N GLU A 197 -10.81 -20.20 -21.94
CA GLU A 197 -9.55 -19.77 -22.57
C GLU A 197 -8.99 -18.53 -21.86
N LYS A 198 -7.68 -18.32 -22.05
CA LYS A 198 -6.99 -17.15 -21.52
C LYS A 198 -7.63 -15.87 -22.07
N PRO A 199 -8.20 -14.99 -21.21
CA PRO A 199 -8.79 -13.74 -21.66
C PRO A 199 -7.71 -12.81 -22.24
N SER A 200 -8.10 -11.98 -23.17
CA SER A 200 -7.29 -10.85 -23.63
C SER A 200 -8.13 -9.57 -23.48
N PRO A 201 -7.61 -8.50 -22.91
CA PRO A 201 -6.32 -8.43 -22.22
C PRO A 201 -6.37 -9.08 -20.82
N MET A 202 -5.22 -9.61 -20.37
CA MET A 202 -5.01 -10.03 -18.98
C MET A 202 -4.53 -8.87 -18.10
N ILE A 203 -3.96 -7.87 -18.71
CA ILE A 203 -3.34 -6.71 -18.05
C ILE A 203 -4.17 -5.49 -18.42
N SER A 204 -4.63 -4.74 -17.42
CA SER A 204 -5.21 -3.43 -17.64
C SER A 204 -4.11 -2.38 -17.83
N ALA A 205 -4.29 -1.52 -18.82
CA ALA A 205 -3.47 -0.33 -19.00
C ALA A 205 -3.64 0.68 -17.86
N LEU A 206 -4.71 0.57 -17.09
CA LEU A 206 -5.02 1.44 -15.96
C LEU A 206 -4.41 1.00 -14.63
N GLY A 207 -3.57 -0.04 -14.62
CA GLY A 207 -2.82 -0.42 -13.42
C GLY A 207 -1.86 0.68 -12.96
N VAL A 208 -1.65 0.82 -11.64
CA VAL A 208 -0.84 1.90 -11.04
C VAL A 208 0.54 2.04 -11.70
N THR A 209 1.24 0.93 -11.95
CA THR A 209 2.56 0.95 -12.60
C THR A 209 2.51 1.53 -14.01
N ARG A 210 1.42 1.29 -14.75
CA ARG A 210 1.21 1.86 -16.10
C ARG A 210 0.86 3.34 -16.02
N LEU A 211 -0.03 3.72 -15.10
CA LEU A 211 -0.39 5.12 -14.85
C LEU A 211 0.83 5.96 -14.43
N GLN A 212 1.76 5.37 -13.68
CA GLN A 212 3.04 6.00 -13.33
C GLN A 212 4.00 6.21 -14.53
N GLN A 213 3.67 5.70 -15.69
CA GLN A 213 4.40 5.88 -16.94
C GLN A 213 3.55 6.55 -18.01
N ALA A 214 2.32 6.92 -17.68
CA ALA A 214 1.39 7.55 -18.61
C ALA A 214 1.80 8.98 -18.95
N GLU A 215 1.26 9.46 -20.05
CA GLU A 215 1.35 10.85 -20.47
C GLU A 215 0.14 11.61 -19.93
N ILE A 216 0.38 12.79 -19.36
CA ILE A 216 -0.65 13.66 -18.81
C ILE A 216 -0.68 14.97 -19.62
N LEU A 217 -1.87 15.36 -20.03
CA LEU A 217 -2.15 16.57 -20.78
C LEU A 217 -2.75 17.65 -19.87
N GLY A 218 -2.63 18.93 -20.28
CA GLY A 218 -3.33 20.04 -19.63
C GLY A 218 -2.76 20.43 -18.27
N ILE A 219 -1.48 20.19 -18.01
CA ILE A 219 -0.79 20.63 -16.79
C ILE A 219 0.24 21.69 -17.14
N GLY A 220 0.21 22.80 -16.40
CA GLY A 220 1.07 23.96 -16.63
C GLY A 220 0.51 24.90 -17.70
N GLU A 221 1.25 25.98 -17.98
CA GLU A 221 0.84 27.02 -18.93
C GLU A 221 1.14 26.64 -20.39
N ASP A 222 2.11 25.74 -20.59
CA ASP A 222 2.59 25.32 -21.91
C ASP A 222 1.66 24.32 -22.60
N ASN A 223 0.77 23.68 -21.86
CA ASN A 223 -0.11 22.59 -22.32
C ASN A 223 0.62 21.42 -23.02
N GLU A 224 1.94 21.35 -22.88
CA GLU A 224 2.72 20.25 -23.45
C GLU A 224 2.47 18.95 -22.71
N PRO A 225 2.44 17.79 -23.42
CA PRO A 225 2.31 16.50 -22.80
C PRO A 225 3.45 16.22 -21.82
N LYS A 226 3.12 15.74 -20.61
CA LYS A 226 4.10 15.41 -19.59
C LYS A 226 4.11 13.91 -19.31
N ARG A 227 5.08 13.22 -19.93
CA ARG A 227 5.24 11.79 -19.73
C ARG A 227 5.90 11.49 -18.40
N LEU A 228 5.21 10.75 -17.55
CA LEU A 228 5.73 10.33 -16.25
C LEU A 228 6.80 9.24 -16.40
N TRP A 229 7.79 9.28 -15.55
CA TRP A 229 8.76 8.22 -15.32
C TRP A 229 8.71 7.84 -13.85
N ARG A 230 8.25 6.62 -13.55
CA ARG A 230 8.03 6.16 -12.16
C ARG A 230 7.15 7.12 -11.33
N GLY A 231 6.13 7.67 -11.95
CA GLY A 231 5.23 8.63 -11.32
C GLY A 231 5.78 10.04 -11.17
N GLN A 232 6.88 10.36 -11.81
CA GLN A 232 7.50 11.69 -11.76
C GLN A 232 7.82 12.21 -13.15
N TRP A 233 7.69 13.51 -13.31
CA TRP A 233 8.21 14.26 -14.41
C TRP A 233 8.87 15.53 -13.85
N GLY A 234 9.93 16.02 -14.45
CA GLY A 234 10.56 17.25 -14.01
C GLY A 234 11.60 17.77 -14.98
N GLU A 235 11.68 19.08 -15.08
CA GLU A 235 12.68 19.81 -15.83
C GLU A 235 13.44 20.75 -14.90
N ASN A 236 14.75 20.82 -15.08
CA ASN A 236 15.59 21.81 -14.44
C ASN A 236 15.82 22.92 -15.47
N TRP A 237 15.23 24.09 -15.25
CA TRP A 237 15.46 25.26 -16.06
C TRP A 237 16.53 26.13 -15.43
N GLN A 238 17.59 26.48 -16.20
CA GLN A 238 18.49 27.57 -15.87
C GLN A 238 17.93 28.86 -16.45
N SER A 239 17.44 29.77 -15.61
CA SER A 239 17.12 31.11 -16.05
C SER A 239 18.40 31.96 -16.06
N THR A 240 18.88 32.34 -17.25
CA THR A 240 20.04 33.23 -17.42
C THR A 240 19.73 34.72 -17.23
N SER A 241 18.56 35.08 -16.76
CA SER A 241 18.14 36.47 -16.65
C SER A 241 17.54 36.82 -15.29
N THR A 242 18.42 37.05 -14.32
CA THR A 242 18.07 37.93 -13.20
C THR A 242 18.93 39.19 -13.31
N SER A 243 18.29 40.34 -13.19
CA SER A 243 18.94 41.68 -13.24
C SER A 243 20.04 41.88 -12.18
N ASN A 244 20.32 40.89 -11.33
CA ASN A 244 21.30 40.91 -10.26
C ASN A 244 22.36 39.81 -10.36
N GLY A 245 22.49 39.09 -11.46
CA GLY A 245 23.60 38.14 -11.68
C GLY A 245 23.59 36.88 -10.81
N THR A 246 22.53 36.56 -10.11
CA THR A 246 22.34 35.29 -9.41
C THR A 246 21.70 34.27 -10.34
N GLU A 247 22.39 33.17 -10.64
CA GLU A 247 21.81 32.03 -11.33
C GLU A 247 20.73 31.39 -10.45
N GLY A 248 19.46 31.54 -10.84
CA GLY A 248 18.35 30.87 -10.19
C GLY A 248 18.03 29.55 -10.88
N TYR A 249 18.14 28.43 -10.18
CA TYR A 249 17.66 27.14 -10.65
C TYR A 249 16.16 27.03 -10.35
N TYR A 250 15.36 26.90 -11.39
CA TYR A 250 13.92 26.63 -11.25
C TYR A 250 13.69 25.13 -11.46
N LYS A 251 13.11 24.49 -10.44
CA LYS A 251 12.71 23.09 -10.53
C LYS A 251 11.20 23.01 -10.73
N VAL A 252 10.78 22.59 -11.90
CA VAL A 252 9.39 22.23 -12.16
C VAL A 252 9.26 20.73 -12.05
N SER A 253 8.32 20.26 -11.26
CA SER A 253 8.11 18.82 -11.07
C SER A 253 6.64 18.46 -10.99
N LEU A 254 6.31 17.32 -11.58
CA LEU A 254 5.01 16.67 -11.47
C LEU A 254 5.21 15.34 -10.76
N THR A 255 4.44 15.10 -9.72
CA THR A 255 4.52 13.87 -8.92
C THR A 255 3.16 13.21 -8.87
N PHE A 256 3.10 11.96 -9.28
CA PHE A 256 1.93 11.11 -9.13
C PHE A 256 1.76 10.75 -7.64
N ALA A 257 0.61 11.07 -7.07
CA ALA A 257 0.28 10.73 -5.69
C ALA A 257 -0.12 9.25 -5.61
N GLY A 258 0.87 8.36 -5.63
CA GLY A 258 0.79 6.94 -5.95
C GLY A 258 -0.16 6.08 -5.12
N ASN A 259 -0.75 6.62 -4.03
CA ASN A 259 -1.72 5.90 -3.21
C ASN A 259 -3.17 6.35 -3.47
N LEU A 260 -3.38 7.35 -4.33
CA LEU A 260 -4.70 7.87 -4.66
C LEU A 260 -5.00 7.62 -6.14
N VAL A 261 -5.47 6.42 -6.40
CA VAL A 261 -6.07 6.02 -7.68
C VAL A 261 -7.47 5.52 -7.39
N ALA A 262 -8.46 6.07 -8.06
CA ALA A 262 -9.85 5.63 -7.96
C ALA A 262 -10.32 5.07 -9.30
N TYR A 263 -11.03 3.97 -9.24
CA TYR A 263 -11.55 3.28 -10.42
C TYR A 263 -13.07 3.26 -10.43
N GLY A 264 -13.66 3.46 -11.61
CA GLY A 264 -15.10 3.34 -11.76
C GLY A 264 -15.57 3.80 -13.14
N ASN A 265 -16.87 3.65 -13.39
CA ASN A 265 -17.49 4.10 -14.63
C ASN A 265 -17.85 5.59 -14.53
N VAL A 266 -16.94 6.46 -14.93
CA VAL A 266 -17.09 7.92 -14.90
C VAL A 266 -17.72 8.44 -16.21
N MET A 267 -17.37 7.79 -17.33
CA MET A 267 -17.77 8.23 -18.67
C MET A 267 -19.14 7.67 -19.11
N ASN A 268 -19.79 6.90 -18.26
CA ASN A 268 -21.08 6.23 -18.52
C ASN A 268 -21.08 5.34 -19.80
N ASN A 269 -19.95 4.72 -20.09
CA ASN A 269 -19.72 3.92 -21.31
C ASN A 269 -19.52 2.43 -21.00
N LYS A 270 -19.89 1.94 -19.81
CA LYS A 270 -19.70 0.57 -19.31
C LYS A 270 -18.24 0.13 -19.17
N GLN A 271 -17.28 1.02 -19.36
CA GLN A 271 -15.86 0.77 -19.12
C GLN A 271 -15.45 1.37 -17.78
N THR A 272 -14.43 0.81 -17.18
CA THR A 272 -13.80 1.36 -15.97
C THR A 272 -12.76 2.38 -16.41
N GLN A 273 -12.81 3.56 -15.83
CA GLN A 273 -11.79 4.59 -15.93
C GLN A 273 -10.97 4.65 -14.65
N ALA A 274 -9.76 5.22 -14.73
CA ALA A 274 -8.92 5.51 -13.58
C ALA A 274 -8.83 7.03 -13.39
N ALA A 275 -9.14 7.49 -12.19
CA ALA A 275 -8.90 8.85 -11.74
C ALA A 275 -7.64 8.89 -10.88
N VAL A 276 -6.73 9.81 -11.14
CA VAL A 276 -5.47 9.99 -10.42
C VAL A 276 -5.25 11.42 -9.99
N ILE A 277 -4.53 11.60 -8.89
CA ILE A 277 -4.09 12.92 -8.44
C ILE A 277 -2.60 13.07 -8.76
N THR A 278 -2.25 14.24 -9.30
CA THR A 278 -0.86 14.65 -9.50
C THR A 278 -0.63 16.02 -8.89
N ASP A 279 0.53 16.20 -8.26
CA ASP A 279 0.95 17.49 -7.72
C ASP A 279 2.00 18.10 -8.65
N PHE A 280 1.69 19.28 -9.17
CA PHE A 280 2.60 20.09 -10.00
C PHE A 280 3.19 21.20 -9.14
N GLN A 281 4.49 21.22 -9.05
CA GLN A 281 5.25 22.20 -8.29
C GLN A 281 6.12 23.03 -9.23
N THR A 282 6.02 24.34 -9.11
CA THR A 282 6.89 25.30 -9.80
C THR A 282 8.03 25.75 -8.89
N SER A 283 8.92 26.57 -9.41
CA SER A 283 10.00 27.21 -8.63
C SER A 283 9.54 28.11 -7.50
N GLY A 284 8.29 28.55 -7.53
CA GLY A 284 7.67 29.34 -6.48
C GLY A 284 7.10 28.49 -5.33
N SER A 285 6.32 29.10 -4.46
CA SER A 285 5.66 28.44 -3.33
C SER A 285 4.37 27.72 -3.71
N GLY A 286 3.92 27.79 -4.97
CA GLY A 286 2.70 27.15 -5.46
C GLY A 286 2.90 25.63 -5.60
N ARG A 287 1.89 24.88 -5.13
CA ARG A 287 1.76 23.45 -5.36
C ARG A 287 0.35 23.16 -5.83
N PHE A 288 0.22 22.89 -7.10
CA PHE A 288 -1.05 22.77 -7.78
C PHE A 288 -1.41 21.27 -7.89
N SER A 289 -2.54 20.89 -7.32
CA SER A 289 -3.05 19.52 -7.44
C SER A 289 -4.00 19.43 -8.62
N TYR A 290 -3.78 18.43 -9.47
CA TYR A 290 -4.60 18.14 -10.64
C TYR A 290 -5.26 16.78 -10.49
N LEU A 291 -6.49 16.69 -10.98
CA LEU A 291 -7.24 15.45 -11.16
C LEU A 291 -7.17 15.09 -12.64
N SER A 292 -6.62 13.92 -12.96
CA SER A 292 -6.56 13.38 -14.32
C SER A 292 -7.38 12.11 -14.45
N LEU A 293 -8.18 12.02 -15.50
CA LEU A 293 -8.98 10.85 -15.85
C LEU A 293 -8.34 10.11 -17.01
N PHE A 294 -8.23 8.80 -16.86
CA PHE A 294 -7.69 7.89 -17.88
C PHE A 294 -8.73 6.85 -18.28
N ASP A 295 -8.81 6.57 -19.57
CA ASP A 295 -9.44 5.36 -20.08
C ASP A 295 -8.42 4.39 -20.67
N GLU A 296 -8.85 3.16 -20.92
CA GLU A 296 -8.03 2.17 -21.61
C GLU A 296 -8.33 2.18 -23.09
N GLN A 297 -7.32 2.52 -23.89
CA GLN A 297 -7.37 2.41 -25.32
C GLN A 297 -6.57 1.19 -25.78
N LEU A 298 -7.20 0.31 -26.57
CA LEU A 298 -6.51 -0.85 -27.13
C LEU A 298 -5.85 -0.46 -28.45
N ASP A 299 -4.59 -0.85 -28.61
CA ASP A 299 -3.90 -0.76 -29.89
C ASP A 299 -4.42 -1.83 -30.90
N SER A 300 -3.90 -1.80 -32.13
CA SER A 300 -4.26 -2.74 -33.19
C SER A 300 -3.93 -4.22 -32.86
N TYR A 301 -3.11 -4.48 -31.85
CA TYR A 301 -2.70 -5.79 -31.37
C TYR A 301 -3.46 -6.23 -30.12
N GLY A 302 -4.36 -5.37 -29.59
CA GLY A 302 -5.12 -5.63 -28.37
C GLY A 302 -4.35 -5.36 -27.08
N TYR A 303 -3.22 -4.65 -27.14
CA TYR A 303 -2.55 -4.15 -25.93
C TYR A 303 -3.17 -2.83 -25.53
N GLY A 304 -3.47 -2.70 -24.25
CA GLY A 304 -4.05 -1.48 -23.70
C GLY A 304 -2.99 -0.42 -23.40
N GLU A 305 -3.31 0.83 -23.69
CA GLU A 305 -2.59 2.01 -23.24
C GLU A 305 -3.49 2.86 -22.34
N ALA A 306 -2.89 3.47 -21.30
CA ALA A 306 -3.59 4.43 -20.47
C ALA A 306 -3.62 5.77 -21.23
N ASN A 307 -4.82 6.14 -21.66
CA ASN A 307 -5.06 7.37 -22.41
C ASN A 307 -5.64 8.44 -21.48
N ASN A 308 -4.94 9.56 -21.31
CA ASN A 308 -5.44 10.67 -20.53
C ASN A 308 -6.54 11.42 -21.30
N VAL A 309 -7.78 11.29 -20.85
CA VAL A 309 -8.96 11.84 -21.53
C VAL A 309 -9.38 13.22 -21.03
N ALA A 310 -9.00 13.57 -19.80
CA ALA A 310 -9.26 14.89 -19.24
C ALA A 310 -8.38 15.14 -18.02
N THR A 311 -8.00 16.41 -17.82
CA THR A 311 -7.30 16.88 -16.61
C THR A 311 -7.92 18.19 -16.13
N ALA A 312 -8.05 18.37 -14.83
CA ALA A 312 -8.55 19.59 -14.20
C ALA A 312 -7.71 19.98 -12.98
N LEU A 313 -7.47 21.26 -12.80
CA LEU A 313 -6.90 21.84 -11.59
C LEU A 313 -7.95 21.73 -10.46
N ILE A 314 -7.62 21.07 -9.35
CA ILE A 314 -8.51 20.90 -8.21
C ILE A 314 -8.17 21.79 -7.02
N GLY A 315 -6.99 22.40 -7.02
CA GLY A 315 -6.61 23.40 -6.03
C GLY A 315 -5.12 23.70 -5.95
N ASP A 316 -4.79 24.80 -5.26
CA ASP A 316 -3.41 25.19 -4.93
C ASP A 316 -3.15 24.92 -3.45
N ARG A 317 -2.03 24.24 -3.14
CA ARG A 317 -1.59 23.91 -1.77
C ARG A 317 -2.62 23.15 -0.95
N ILE A 318 -3.50 22.39 -1.60
CA ILE A 318 -4.48 21.55 -0.94
C ILE A 318 -3.82 20.28 -0.38
N GLN A 319 -4.47 19.68 0.61
CA GLN A 319 -4.05 18.39 1.17
C GLN A 319 -5.12 17.34 0.81
N VAL A 320 -4.87 16.51 -0.17
CA VAL A 320 -5.83 15.49 -0.59
C VAL A 320 -5.85 14.35 0.44
N ILE A 321 -7.05 14.10 0.98
CA ILE A 321 -7.33 13.09 2.01
C ILE A 321 -7.81 11.80 1.37
N ASP A 322 -8.71 11.92 0.37
CA ASP A 322 -9.36 10.77 -0.23
C ASP A 322 -9.75 11.04 -1.69
N LEU A 323 -9.77 9.97 -2.48
CA LEU A 323 -10.21 9.96 -3.87
C LEU A 323 -10.99 8.68 -4.13
N TYR A 324 -12.22 8.78 -4.59
CA TYR A 324 -13.04 7.63 -4.94
C TYR A 324 -14.04 7.95 -6.05
N VAL A 325 -14.65 6.92 -6.65
CA VAL A 325 -15.67 7.08 -7.68
C VAL A 325 -17.03 6.68 -7.13
N GLU A 326 -17.98 7.62 -7.19
CA GLU A 326 -19.41 7.38 -7.04
C GLU A 326 -20.06 7.66 -8.39
N SER A 327 -20.11 6.66 -9.25
CA SER A 327 -20.52 6.83 -10.67
C SER A 327 -21.78 7.70 -10.82
N PRO A 328 -21.77 8.71 -11.67
CA PRO A 328 -20.71 9.11 -12.61
C PRO A 328 -19.69 10.11 -12.04
N PHE A 329 -19.67 10.32 -10.73
CA PHE A 329 -18.81 11.33 -10.10
C PHE A 329 -17.47 10.75 -9.68
N ILE A 330 -16.41 11.54 -9.85
CA ILE A 330 -15.15 11.42 -9.13
C ILE A 330 -15.24 12.33 -7.91
N VAL A 331 -15.04 11.80 -6.73
CA VAL A 331 -15.14 12.53 -5.47
C VAL A 331 -13.74 12.73 -4.89
N VAL A 332 -13.41 14.00 -4.62
CA VAL A 332 -12.14 14.40 -4.02
C VAL A 332 -12.42 15.05 -2.66
N LYS A 333 -11.87 14.47 -1.59
CA LYS A 333 -11.85 15.09 -0.25
C LYS A 333 -10.49 15.72 0.02
N SER A 334 -10.48 16.96 0.46
CA SER A 334 -9.24 17.69 0.73
C SER A 334 -9.39 18.72 1.83
N ILE A 335 -8.26 19.12 2.43
CA ILE A 335 -8.17 20.31 3.26
C ILE A 335 -7.73 21.46 2.34
N GLN A 336 -8.45 22.57 2.42
CA GLN A 336 -8.20 23.78 1.63
C GLN A 336 -8.20 25.03 2.52
N ALA A 337 -7.60 26.11 2.04
CA ALA A 337 -7.72 27.39 2.70
C ALA A 337 -9.17 27.89 2.60
N GLY A 338 -9.75 28.27 3.74
CA GLY A 338 -11.00 29.01 3.80
C GLY A 338 -10.79 30.48 3.43
N LYS A 339 -11.88 31.24 3.29
CA LYS A 339 -11.82 32.66 2.87
C LYS A 339 -10.93 33.55 3.73
N GLN A 340 -10.74 33.18 4.99
CA GLN A 340 -9.95 33.94 5.97
C GLN A 340 -8.67 33.23 6.40
N ASP A 341 -8.42 32.05 5.85
CA ASP A 341 -7.23 31.28 6.18
C ASP A 341 -6.04 31.70 5.31
N PRO A 342 -4.81 31.69 5.84
CA PRO A 342 -3.62 31.84 5.00
C PRO A 342 -3.56 30.67 4.00
N MET A 343 -3.09 30.97 2.79
CA MET A 343 -2.99 29.96 1.71
C MET A 343 -2.11 28.75 2.06
N CYS A 344 -1.17 28.90 3.01
CA CYS A 344 -0.34 27.81 3.50
C CYS A 344 -1.07 26.81 4.41
N CYS A 345 -2.21 27.25 5.03
CA CYS A 345 -2.66 26.60 6.25
C CYS A 345 -4.18 26.45 6.21
N GLY A 346 -4.63 25.55 5.32
CA GLY A 346 -6.05 25.31 5.10
C GLY A 346 -6.78 24.83 6.36
N GLY A 347 -7.95 25.39 6.60
CA GLY A 347 -8.82 25.07 7.73
C GLY A 347 -10.20 24.55 7.31
N ASP A 348 -10.46 24.41 6.03
CA ASP A 348 -11.72 23.87 5.51
C ASP A 348 -11.56 22.45 4.99
N LEU A 349 -12.44 21.56 5.41
CA LEU A 349 -12.67 20.25 4.79
C LEU A 349 -13.61 20.45 3.61
N VAL A 350 -13.15 20.10 2.42
CA VAL A 350 -13.87 20.30 1.17
C VAL A 350 -14.07 18.95 0.47
N THR A 351 -15.30 18.67 0.04
CA THR A 351 -15.63 17.55 -0.82
C THR A 351 -16.09 18.06 -2.16
N GLN A 352 -15.34 17.79 -3.22
CA GLN A 352 -15.62 18.18 -4.60
C GLN A 352 -16.15 16.98 -5.37
N PHE A 353 -17.12 17.22 -6.25
CA PHE A 353 -17.71 16.21 -7.13
C PHE A 353 -17.42 16.61 -8.57
N TRP A 354 -16.75 15.74 -9.31
CA TRP A 354 -16.31 16.00 -10.68
C TRP A 354 -16.96 15.02 -11.64
N GLN A 355 -17.44 15.53 -12.79
CA GLN A 355 -18.00 14.72 -13.88
C GLN A 355 -17.17 14.90 -15.15
N TYR A 356 -17.14 13.84 -15.97
CA TYR A 356 -16.62 13.93 -17.33
C TYR A 356 -17.71 14.41 -18.27
N GLN A 357 -17.49 15.52 -18.94
CA GLN A 357 -18.43 16.14 -19.90
C GLN A 357 -17.67 16.67 -21.10
N GLY A 358 -17.91 16.09 -22.29
CA GLY A 358 -17.37 16.62 -23.56
C GLY A 358 -15.83 16.78 -23.59
N GLY A 359 -15.08 15.82 -23.07
CA GLY A 359 -13.61 15.86 -23.04
C GLY A 359 -13.02 16.66 -21.89
N LYS A 360 -13.84 17.08 -20.90
CA LYS A 360 -13.38 17.87 -19.75
C LYS A 360 -13.88 17.27 -18.45
N LEU A 361 -13.14 17.50 -17.37
CA LEU A 361 -13.61 17.31 -16.01
C LEU A 361 -14.26 18.62 -15.54
N VAL A 362 -15.52 18.55 -15.16
CA VAL A 362 -16.32 19.70 -14.71
C VAL A 362 -16.75 19.45 -13.26
N GLN A 363 -16.47 20.40 -12.38
CA GLN A 363 -16.94 20.36 -10.99
C GLN A 363 -18.45 20.64 -10.92
N ASP A 364 -19.16 19.84 -10.16
CA ASP A 364 -20.58 20.11 -9.83
C ASP A 364 -20.65 20.93 -8.55
N ASP A 365 -20.74 22.25 -8.71
CA ASP A 365 -20.79 23.19 -7.59
C ASP A 365 -22.04 23.03 -6.73
N SER A 366 -23.13 22.46 -7.28
CA SER A 366 -24.35 22.20 -6.51
C SER A 366 -24.17 21.12 -5.45
N LYS A 367 -23.18 20.25 -5.63
CA LYS A 367 -22.82 19.18 -4.70
C LYS A 367 -21.63 19.52 -3.81
N LEU A 368 -20.94 20.64 -4.04
CA LEU A 368 -19.79 21.07 -3.26
C LEU A 368 -20.13 21.13 -1.77
N GLN A 369 -19.40 20.37 -0.97
CA GLN A 369 -19.53 20.40 0.49
C GLN A 369 -18.32 21.07 1.09
N ARG A 370 -18.56 21.98 2.05
CA ARG A 370 -17.50 22.69 2.77
C ARG A 370 -17.88 22.84 4.22
N SER A 371 -16.98 22.46 5.11
CA SER A 371 -17.10 22.64 6.56
C SER A 371 -15.73 23.00 7.15
N ARG A 372 -15.70 23.51 8.36
CA ARG A 372 -14.41 23.66 9.06
C ARG A 372 -13.87 22.27 9.42
N ILE A 373 -12.54 22.10 9.31
CA ILE A 373 -11.92 20.83 9.67
C ILE A 373 -12.02 20.60 11.18
N SER A 374 -12.26 19.33 11.55
CA SER A 374 -12.20 18.83 12.92
C SER A 374 -11.41 17.52 12.95
N LEU A 375 -11.14 16.98 14.14
CA LEU A 375 -10.51 15.68 14.30
C LEU A 375 -11.34 14.53 13.76
N ASP A 376 -12.63 14.73 13.49
CA ASP A 376 -13.52 13.70 12.92
C ASP A 376 -13.07 13.25 11.53
N VAL A 377 -12.23 14.04 10.85
CA VAL A 377 -11.60 13.63 9.58
C VAL A 377 -10.72 12.37 9.74
N LEU A 378 -10.25 12.09 10.96
CA LEU A 378 -9.43 10.91 11.30
C LEU A 378 -10.28 9.70 11.72
N ALA A 379 -11.57 9.90 12.01
CA ALA A 379 -12.45 8.87 12.55
C ALA A 379 -12.78 7.78 11.50
N GLY A 380 -13.17 6.61 11.99
CA GLY A 380 -13.64 5.50 11.15
C GLY A 380 -12.53 4.76 10.40
N LYS A 381 -11.26 5.13 10.57
CA LYS A 381 -10.10 4.50 9.93
C LYS A 381 -9.10 4.04 10.99
N THR A 382 -8.44 2.91 10.74
CA THR A 382 -7.21 2.54 11.45
C THR A 382 -6.02 2.98 10.61
N TRP A 383 -5.12 3.73 11.21
CA TRP A 383 -3.93 4.27 10.60
C TRP A 383 -2.72 3.46 11.01
N TYR A 384 -1.99 2.89 10.07
CA TYR A 384 -0.78 2.08 10.30
C TYR A 384 0.47 2.92 10.07
N LEU A 385 1.38 2.92 11.04
CA LEU A 385 2.67 3.61 10.91
C LEU A 385 3.48 3.00 9.76
N MET A 386 3.95 3.87 8.86
CA MET A 386 4.79 3.49 7.73
C MET A 386 6.24 3.26 8.18
N GLU A 387 6.87 2.19 7.70
CA GLU A 387 8.29 1.93 7.94
C GLU A 387 9.22 2.97 7.28
N LYS A 388 8.76 3.58 6.20
CA LYS A 388 9.47 4.60 5.42
C LYS A 388 8.81 5.97 5.57
N GLY A 389 8.86 6.52 6.78
CA GLY A 389 8.67 7.96 6.97
C GLY A 389 10.03 8.66 6.97
N PRO A 390 10.09 9.99 6.92
CA PRO A 390 11.32 10.77 7.17
C PRO A 390 11.77 10.72 8.64
N LEU A 391 11.26 9.77 9.41
CA LEU A 391 11.91 9.32 10.63
C LEU A 391 13.30 8.87 10.21
N PRO A 392 14.39 9.34 10.89
CA PRO A 392 15.69 8.79 10.60
C PRO A 392 15.52 7.29 10.63
N ALA A 393 16.00 6.63 9.59
CA ALA A 393 16.00 5.18 9.47
C ALA A 393 16.84 4.59 10.62
N SER A 394 16.32 4.75 11.83
CA SER A 394 16.72 3.88 12.91
C SER A 394 16.19 2.53 12.49
N LYS A 395 17.02 1.52 12.50
CA LYS A 395 16.77 0.14 12.09
C LYS A 395 15.57 -0.53 12.80
N THR A 396 14.65 0.24 13.35
CA THR A 396 13.65 -0.19 14.34
C THR A 396 12.36 0.62 14.25
N THR A 397 11.69 0.62 13.09
CA THR A 397 10.30 1.13 13.04
C THR A 397 9.38 0.06 13.62
N PRO A 398 8.46 0.39 14.55
CA PRO A 398 7.62 -0.63 15.19
C PRO A 398 6.66 -1.23 14.18
N ILE A 399 6.93 -2.47 13.76
CA ILE A 399 5.99 -3.26 12.96
C ILE A 399 4.71 -3.42 13.78
N GLY A 400 3.57 -2.94 13.25
CA GLY A 400 2.27 -3.07 13.89
C GLY A 400 1.84 -1.93 14.81
N SER A 401 2.51 -0.77 14.76
CA SER A 401 1.98 0.42 15.45
C SER A 401 0.81 1.01 14.69
N THR A 402 -0.28 1.26 15.41
CA THR A 402 -1.52 1.79 14.85
C THR A 402 -2.00 3.01 15.61
N LEU A 403 -2.82 3.83 14.93
CA LEU A 403 -3.53 4.95 15.51
C LEU A 403 -4.98 4.93 15.00
N MET A 404 -5.92 5.16 15.89
CA MET A 404 -7.32 5.43 15.59
C MET A 404 -7.75 6.68 16.36
N PHE A 405 -8.66 7.45 15.79
CA PHE A 405 -9.35 8.51 16.50
C PHE A 405 -10.74 8.01 16.89
N ASP A 406 -11.01 7.99 18.17
CA ASP A 406 -12.25 7.51 18.75
C ASP A 406 -12.62 8.36 19.98
N GLU A 407 -13.85 8.90 20.02
CA GLU A 407 -14.41 9.69 21.13
C GLU A 407 -13.45 10.74 21.73
N GLY A 408 -12.76 11.49 20.87
CA GLY A 408 -11.83 12.53 21.31
C GLY A 408 -10.49 12.03 21.83
N GLN A 409 -10.14 10.79 21.52
CA GLN A 409 -8.90 10.15 21.91
C GLN A 409 -8.15 9.56 20.71
N PHE A 410 -6.83 9.58 20.75
CA PHE A 410 -6.01 8.67 19.98
C PHE A 410 -5.85 7.39 20.75
N VAL A 411 -6.25 6.29 20.13
CA VAL A 411 -6.10 4.93 20.65
C VAL A 411 -5.37 4.06 19.63
N GLY A 412 -4.67 3.02 20.11
CA GLY A 412 -3.99 2.14 19.17
C GLY A 412 -3.05 1.15 19.83
N SER A 413 -2.20 0.56 19.02
CA SER A 413 -1.13 -0.37 19.40
C SER A 413 0.23 0.28 19.18
N THR A 414 1.18 -0.01 20.07
CA THR A 414 2.61 0.31 19.89
C THR A 414 3.37 -0.81 19.19
N GLY A 415 2.66 -1.89 18.79
CA GLY A 415 3.27 -3.17 18.40
C GLY A 415 3.50 -4.12 19.58
N CYS A 416 3.55 -3.62 20.82
CA CYS A 416 3.69 -4.39 22.07
C CYS A 416 2.49 -4.15 22.99
N ASN A 417 2.23 -2.90 23.35
CA ASN A 417 1.17 -2.48 24.25
C ASN A 417 0.07 -1.70 23.53
N ARG A 418 -1.10 -1.58 24.16
CA ARG A 418 -2.13 -0.63 23.74
C ARG A 418 -1.88 0.71 24.42
N TYR A 419 -2.23 1.79 23.74
CA TYR A 419 -2.16 3.13 24.29
C TYR A 419 -3.44 3.90 24.06
N SER A 420 -3.66 4.93 24.88
CA SER A 420 -4.69 5.94 24.69
C SER A 420 -4.20 7.31 25.17
N SER A 421 -4.64 8.37 24.50
CA SER A 421 -4.41 9.74 24.91
C SER A 421 -5.57 10.62 24.45
N LYS A 422 -6.08 11.47 25.32
CA LYS A 422 -7.03 12.50 24.88
C LYS A 422 -6.31 13.45 23.94
N VAL A 423 -6.98 13.83 22.85
CA VAL A 423 -6.48 14.79 21.88
C VAL A 423 -7.44 15.95 21.78
N GLN A 424 -6.89 17.15 21.74
CA GLN A 424 -7.63 18.41 21.60
C GLN A 424 -7.15 19.13 20.33
N SER A 425 -8.09 19.73 19.61
CA SER A 425 -7.87 20.63 18.50
C SER A 425 -8.97 21.69 18.51
N SER A 426 -8.69 22.84 17.92
CA SER A 426 -9.72 23.85 17.65
C SER A 426 -10.29 23.64 16.25
N GLU A 427 -11.57 23.91 16.09
CA GLU A 427 -12.25 23.88 14.79
C GLU A 427 -11.53 24.76 13.77
N GLY A 428 -11.33 24.24 12.57
CA GLY A 428 -10.59 24.92 11.52
C GLY A 428 -9.08 24.96 11.71
N LYS A 429 -8.53 24.17 12.64
CA LYS A 429 -7.09 24.05 12.88
C LYS A 429 -6.64 22.60 12.76
N THR A 430 -5.42 22.45 12.31
CA THR A 430 -4.73 21.14 12.29
C THR A 430 -3.76 20.97 13.46
N ASP A 431 -3.60 22.02 14.28
CA ASP A 431 -2.83 21.94 15.52
C ASP A 431 -3.56 21.06 16.53
N ILE A 432 -2.81 20.20 17.20
CA ILE A 432 -3.35 19.28 18.20
C ILE A 432 -2.50 19.28 19.46
N LYS A 433 -3.15 18.97 20.57
CA LYS A 433 -2.48 18.77 21.84
C LYS A 433 -2.91 17.45 22.45
N LEU A 434 -1.94 16.60 22.71
CA LEU A 434 -2.16 15.33 23.39
C LEU A 434 -2.03 15.50 24.90
N SER A 435 -2.88 14.80 25.66
CA SER A 435 -2.72 14.63 27.10
C SER A 435 -1.66 13.56 27.39
N THR A 436 -1.45 13.27 28.68
CA THR A 436 -0.60 12.15 29.08
C THR A 436 -1.04 10.86 28.42
N ILE A 437 -0.09 10.15 27.78
CA ILE A 437 -0.35 8.88 27.10
C ILE A 437 -0.38 7.76 28.14
N ALA A 438 -1.52 7.09 28.27
CA ALA A 438 -1.68 5.90 29.07
C ALA A 438 -1.34 4.66 28.24
N THR A 439 -0.69 3.68 28.84
CA THR A 439 -0.32 2.42 28.18
C THR A 439 -0.60 1.22 29.05
N THR A 440 -0.90 0.06 28.44
CA THR A 440 -0.85 -1.22 29.13
C THR A 440 0.61 -1.59 29.45
N ARG A 441 0.84 -2.51 30.38
CA ARG A 441 2.18 -2.88 30.85
C ARG A 441 2.45 -4.37 30.61
N LYS A 442 2.22 -4.86 29.38
CA LYS A 442 2.66 -6.20 29.00
C LYS A 442 4.17 -6.20 28.81
N ALA A 443 4.83 -7.28 29.17
CA ALA A 443 6.22 -7.51 28.80
C ALA A 443 6.30 -7.69 27.29
N CYS A 444 7.10 -6.89 26.62
CA CYS A 444 7.38 -7.03 25.19
C CYS A 444 8.19 -8.30 24.93
N ARG A 445 7.98 -8.92 23.76
CA ARG A 445 8.61 -10.20 23.40
C ARG A 445 10.13 -10.10 23.25
N SER A 446 10.65 -8.93 22.91
CA SER A 446 12.09 -8.69 22.74
C SER A 446 12.45 -7.29 23.25
N ASP A 447 13.75 -7.07 23.51
CA ASP A 447 14.28 -5.75 23.88
C ASP A 447 14.10 -4.74 22.74
N GLU A 448 14.18 -5.20 21.52
CA GLU A 448 13.93 -4.40 20.32
C GLU A 448 12.48 -3.88 20.29
N SER A 449 11.48 -4.74 20.49
CA SER A 449 10.08 -4.31 20.58
C SER A 449 9.84 -3.31 21.71
N ARG A 450 10.55 -3.45 22.83
CA ARG A 450 10.48 -2.51 23.95
C ARG A 450 11.07 -1.14 23.59
N GLN A 451 12.21 -1.15 22.88
CA GLN A 451 12.85 0.08 22.43
C GLN A 451 12.00 0.79 21.38
N GLN A 452 11.40 0.06 20.43
CA GLN A 452 10.49 0.56 19.43
C GLN A 452 9.26 1.23 20.07
N GLU A 453 8.60 0.56 21.02
CA GLU A 453 7.50 1.14 21.79
C GLU A 453 7.90 2.46 22.45
N LYS A 454 9.04 2.48 23.14
CA LYS A 454 9.55 3.69 23.80
C LYS A 454 9.77 4.84 22.80
N GLN A 455 10.33 4.55 21.63
CA GLN A 455 10.55 5.54 20.57
C GLN A 455 9.23 6.06 20.00
N PHE A 456 8.28 5.16 19.70
CA PHE A 456 6.95 5.53 19.22
C PHE A 456 6.23 6.44 20.20
N LEU A 457 6.16 6.08 21.48
CA LEU A 457 5.48 6.87 22.50
C LEU A 457 6.16 8.22 22.74
N LYS A 458 7.51 8.26 22.70
CA LYS A 458 8.29 9.51 22.77
C LYS A 458 7.99 10.43 21.59
N ALA A 459 7.86 9.88 20.38
CA ALA A 459 7.51 10.65 19.19
C ALA A 459 6.06 11.14 19.26
N LEU A 460 5.11 10.24 19.59
CA LEU A 460 3.71 10.58 19.70
C LEU A 460 3.44 11.70 20.71
N ALA A 461 4.15 11.71 21.83
CA ALA A 461 4.03 12.75 22.85
C ALA A 461 4.48 14.16 22.38
N LYS A 462 5.21 14.23 21.27
CA LYS A 462 5.74 15.46 20.69
C LYS A 462 4.97 15.96 19.47
N VAL A 463 3.85 15.36 19.17
CA VAL A 463 3.01 15.74 18.05
C VAL A 463 2.31 17.07 18.37
N GLU A 464 2.42 18.03 17.44
CA GLU A 464 1.82 19.34 17.53
C GLU A 464 0.77 19.60 16.45
N ARG A 465 0.84 18.89 15.32
CA ARG A 465 -0.04 19.14 14.18
C ARG A 465 -0.23 17.87 13.35
N TYR A 466 -1.37 17.77 12.69
CA TYR A 466 -1.62 16.76 11.68
C TYR A 466 -1.80 17.36 10.29
N GLY A 467 -1.71 16.55 9.26
CA GLY A 467 -1.98 16.91 7.89
C GLY A 467 -2.07 15.69 7.00
N PHE A 468 -2.33 15.89 5.71
CA PHE A 468 -2.47 14.81 4.75
C PHE A 468 -1.62 15.06 3.50
N TYR A 469 -1.09 14.00 2.96
CA TYR A 469 -0.50 14.00 1.63
C TYR A 469 -0.80 12.65 0.96
N ALA A 470 -1.38 12.70 -0.23
CA ALA A 470 -1.71 11.51 -1.02
C ALA A 470 -2.50 10.44 -0.21
N GLY A 471 -3.49 10.85 0.59
CA GLY A 471 -4.30 9.96 1.43
C GLY A 471 -3.59 9.42 2.68
N GLN A 472 -2.33 9.77 2.90
CA GLN A 472 -1.58 9.40 4.10
C GLN A 472 -1.73 10.47 5.18
N LEU A 473 -1.77 10.05 6.44
CA LEU A 473 -1.78 10.95 7.60
C LEU A 473 -0.34 11.24 8.04
N TYR A 474 -0.03 12.51 8.15
CA TYR A 474 1.23 13.04 8.66
C TYR A 474 0.99 13.67 10.03
N LEU A 475 1.68 13.18 11.04
CA LEU A 475 1.74 13.81 12.35
C LEU A 475 3.08 14.53 12.48
N TYR A 476 3.04 15.85 12.55
CA TYR A 476 4.22 16.71 12.65
C TYR A 476 4.59 16.89 14.12
N LEU A 477 5.87 16.73 14.41
CA LEU A 477 6.43 16.83 15.76
C LEU A 477 7.06 18.21 15.98
N GLU A 478 7.23 18.58 17.24
CA GLU A 478 7.94 19.79 17.64
C GLU A 478 9.33 19.87 17.01
N GLU A 479 9.85 21.06 16.75
CA GLU A 479 11.15 21.28 16.08
C GLU A 479 12.34 20.63 16.80
N SER A 480 12.26 20.47 18.13
CA SER A 480 13.28 19.83 18.96
C SER A 480 13.36 18.30 18.82
N ALA A 481 12.39 17.67 18.11
CA ALA A 481 12.38 16.23 17.91
C ALA A 481 13.45 15.81 16.89
N GLU A 482 14.10 14.66 17.15
CA GLU A 482 15.02 14.04 16.20
C GLU A 482 14.38 13.75 14.85
N SER A 483 13.10 13.38 14.89
CA SER A 483 12.24 13.18 13.72
C SER A 483 11.22 14.30 13.66
N LYS A 484 10.96 14.81 12.46
CA LYS A 484 10.02 15.92 12.26
C LYS A 484 8.58 15.47 11.96
N VAL A 485 8.39 14.19 11.62
CA VAL A 485 7.08 13.68 11.21
C VAL A 485 6.93 12.17 11.42
N MET A 486 5.71 11.71 11.74
CA MET A 486 5.28 10.33 11.67
C MET A 486 4.28 10.19 10.52
N VAL A 487 4.45 9.18 9.67
CA VAL A 487 3.59 8.97 8.50
C VAL A 487 2.81 7.69 8.67
N PHE A 488 1.50 7.77 8.46
CA PHE A 488 0.58 6.64 8.58
C PHE A 488 -0.19 6.45 7.28
N LYS A 489 -0.44 5.20 6.92
CA LYS A 489 -1.39 4.85 5.86
C LYS A 489 -2.71 4.38 6.49
N PRO A 490 -3.86 4.66 5.87
CA PRO A 490 -5.12 4.11 6.34
C PRO A 490 -5.18 2.61 6.03
N THR A 491 -5.96 1.85 6.83
CA THR A 491 -6.54 0.61 6.33
C THR A 491 -7.66 0.91 5.37
N ASP A 492 -7.77 0.07 4.43
CA ASP A 492 -8.95 -0.02 3.56
C ASP A 492 -10.13 -0.58 4.33
#